data_6d64d9d8f8672388a423ba77cbbb8a59
#
_entry.id   6d64d9d8f8672388a423ba77cbbb8a59
#
_cell.length_a   1.000
_cell.length_b   1.000
_cell.length_c   1.000
_cell.angle_alpha   90.00
_cell.angle_beta   90.00
_cell.angle_gamma   90.00
#
_symmetry.space_group_name_H-M   'P 1'
#
loop_
_entity.id
_entity.type
_entity.pdbx_description
1 polymer ?
#
loop_
_entity_poly.entity_id
_entity_poly.type
_entity_poly.pdbx_seq_one_letter_code
_entity_poly.pdbx_strand_id
1 'polypeptide(L)'
;KIDMVLQIEGNTLVLKARTVRLADGDRWPSCIEKSVSVETGPFDFDYESPTPLERYESALTKTGNTPFELRDLRIIGDSQIRVKTSELNSLRRYCLSELSKVLEFRRDSRDIGGVFSELHDLIEKSRESNEDQHREKCKESMPFELYFSSMEDWRTFEADGGATSLRSINDDATGFAFKALLPMAGIVTELHIDGEPLPPEIVPYIGSVTKGREEQILQENYELVAKLALMRGIFVSNLNWLHKMVEIGADVTADFGLNAYNHMSVQVLKALGASDVRWSLEKASISEGNYPLMQTEHRFPAARLKSRREHDVRILNNEFSSQSVVLPHGDDSDIGERVINCLHEGHFRLYV
;
A
#
# COMPACT_ATOMS: atom_id res chain seq x y z
N LYS A 1 16.37 13.14 -2.70
CA LYS A 1 17.55 13.91 -3.20
C LYS A 1 18.01 14.90 -2.16
N ILE A 2 19.28 15.29 -2.21
CA ILE A 2 19.87 16.28 -1.31
C ILE A 2 20.62 17.34 -2.09
N ASP A 3 20.64 18.58 -1.55
CA ASP A 3 21.61 19.63 -1.94
C ASP A 3 22.67 19.74 -0.87
N MET A 4 23.89 20.02 -1.30
CA MET A 4 25.02 20.32 -0.41
C MET A 4 25.61 21.68 -0.71
N VAL A 5 26.02 22.36 0.35
CA VAL A 5 26.78 23.62 0.26
C VAL A 5 28.00 23.51 1.15
N LEU A 6 29.19 23.58 0.54
CA LEU A 6 30.44 23.73 1.26
C LEU A 6 30.76 25.23 1.37
N GLN A 7 30.93 25.74 2.58
CA GLN A 7 31.43 27.07 2.86
C GLN A 7 32.87 26.97 3.39
N ILE A 8 33.76 27.74 2.79
CA ILE A 8 35.16 27.87 3.23
C ILE A 8 35.27 29.18 4.00
N GLU A 9 35.42 29.09 5.31
CA GLU A 9 35.44 30.26 6.22
C GLU A 9 36.81 30.38 6.88
N GLY A 10 37.70 31.16 6.26
CA GLY A 10 39.08 31.25 6.71
C GLY A 10 39.81 29.89 6.60
N ASN A 11 40.11 29.32 7.74
CA ASN A 11 40.77 28.00 7.80
C ASN A 11 39.83 26.84 8.25
N THR A 12 38.54 27.04 8.18
CA THR A 12 37.54 26.02 8.51
C THR A 12 36.65 25.71 7.32
N LEU A 13 36.08 24.50 7.31
CA LEU A 13 35.11 24.06 6.34
C LEU A 13 33.77 23.78 7.02
N VAL A 14 32.70 24.35 6.49
CA VAL A 14 31.35 24.11 6.93
C VAL A 14 30.58 23.44 5.80
N LEU A 15 30.19 22.17 5.99
CA LEU A 15 29.38 21.43 5.03
C LEU A 15 27.93 21.40 5.50
N LYS A 16 27.06 21.99 4.71
CA LYS A 16 25.60 21.96 4.91
C LYS A 16 24.98 20.98 3.92
N ALA A 17 24.12 20.09 4.41
CA ALA A 17 23.31 19.23 3.56
C ALA A 17 21.84 19.41 3.91
N ARG A 18 20.97 19.47 2.89
CA ARG A 18 19.52 19.55 3.07
C ARG A 18 18.81 18.59 2.15
N THR A 19 17.70 18.03 2.62
CA THR A 19 16.77 17.28 1.76
C THR A 19 16.01 18.22 0.86
N VAL A 20 15.77 17.79 -0.38
CA VAL A 20 15.07 18.58 -1.37
C VAL A 20 13.73 17.94 -1.65
N ARG A 21 12.68 18.74 -1.62
CA ARG A 21 11.36 18.37 -2.09
C ARG A 21 11.44 18.17 -3.61
N LEU A 22 11.12 16.97 -4.10
CA LEU A 22 10.94 16.76 -5.53
C LEU A 22 9.66 17.49 -5.93
N ALA A 23 9.77 18.35 -6.93
CA ALA A 23 8.62 19.01 -7.50
C ALA A 23 7.73 17.97 -8.18
N ASP A 24 6.43 18.04 -7.91
CA ASP A 24 5.31 17.40 -8.58
C ASP A 24 5.44 15.90 -8.90
N GLY A 25 4.85 15.09 -8.04
CA GLY A 25 4.57 13.69 -8.30
C GLY A 25 4.77 12.72 -7.13
N ASP A 26 5.72 12.98 -6.25
CA ASP A 26 5.92 12.12 -5.08
C ASP A 26 4.97 12.52 -3.95
N ARG A 27 3.86 11.81 -3.88
CA ARG A 27 2.82 11.94 -2.84
C ARG A 27 3.22 11.26 -1.54
N TRP A 28 4.44 11.46 -1.08
CA TRP A 28 4.73 11.18 0.32
C TRP A 28 4.34 12.42 1.13
N PRO A 29 3.36 12.30 2.05
CA PRO A 29 3.08 13.40 2.96
C PRO A 29 4.33 13.66 3.79
N SER A 30 4.77 14.92 3.77
CA SER A 30 5.88 15.39 4.57
C SER A 30 7.29 14.88 4.23
N CYS A 31 7.83 15.20 3.06
CA CYS A 31 9.25 15.53 3.02
C CYS A 31 9.45 16.80 3.85
N ILE A 32 9.61 16.64 5.16
CA ILE A 32 10.05 17.70 6.04
C ILE A 32 11.43 18.08 5.52
N GLU A 33 11.61 19.32 5.07
CA GLU A 33 12.93 19.81 4.73
C GLU A 33 13.80 19.74 5.98
N LYS A 34 14.76 18.82 5.98
CA LYS A 34 15.73 18.66 7.05
C LYS A 34 17.07 19.13 6.55
N SER A 35 17.77 19.85 7.39
CA SER A 35 19.12 20.30 7.09
C SER A 35 20.03 20.03 8.28
N VAL A 36 21.28 19.73 7.97
CA VAL A 36 22.36 19.61 8.95
C VAL A 36 23.54 20.46 8.51
N SER A 37 24.30 20.96 9.46
CA SER A 37 25.53 21.70 9.23
C SER A 37 26.63 21.10 10.09
N VAL A 38 27.75 20.79 9.46
CA VAL A 38 28.90 20.19 10.11
C VAL A 38 30.14 21.00 9.78
N GLU A 39 30.91 21.32 10.80
CA GLU A 39 32.15 22.09 10.71
C GLU A 39 33.37 21.20 10.97
N THR A 40 34.46 21.47 10.29
CA THR A 40 35.75 20.84 10.53
C THR A 40 36.90 21.81 10.29
N GLY A 41 37.98 21.67 10.99
CA GLY A 41 39.16 22.55 11.01
C GLY A 41 39.65 22.71 12.44
N PRO A 42 40.60 23.63 12.69
CA PRO A 42 41.28 24.48 11.72
C PRO A 42 42.29 23.73 10.84
N PHE A 43 42.43 24.19 9.61
CA PHE A 43 43.41 23.69 8.66
C PHE A 43 44.60 24.68 8.51
N ASP A 44 45.73 24.19 8.06
CA ASP A 44 46.89 25.05 7.78
C ASP A 44 46.67 25.85 6.50
N PHE A 45 47.00 27.11 6.54
CA PHE A 45 47.03 27.95 5.34
C PHE A 45 48.20 27.53 4.44
N ASP A 46 47.94 27.34 3.15
CA ASP A 46 48.92 27.10 2.13
C ASP A 46 48.66 27.96 0.91
N TYR A 47 49.28 29.13 0.89
CA TYR A 47 49.08 30.09 -0.18
C TYR A 47 49.85 29.74 -1.49
N GLU A 48 50.83 28.84 -1.41
CA GLU A 48 51.58 28.39 -2.58
C GLU A 48 50.92 27.24 -3.30
N SER A 49 50.27 26.34 -2.56
CA SER A 49 49.64 25.15 -3.11
C SER A 49 48.37 24.81 -2.39
N PRO A 50 47.36 25.69 -2.47
CA PRO A 50 46.07 25.44 -1.84
C PRO A 50 45.34 24.23 -2.51
N THR A 51 44.37 23.65 -1.79
CA THR A 51 43.60 22.55 -2.35
C THR A 51 42.70 23.08 -3.48
N PRO A 52 42.82 22.55 -4.71
CA PRO A 52 42.00 23.02 -5.83
C PRO A 52 40.53 22.64 -5.67
N LEU A 53 39.63 23.47 -6.21
CA LEU A 53 38.16 23.31 -6.07
C LEU A 53 37.66 21.98 -6.61
N GLU A 54 38.26 21.47 -7.69
CA GLU A 54 37.91 20.18 -8.30
C GLU A 54 38.12 19.00 -7.33
N ARG A 55 39.05 19.13 -6.38
CA ARG A 55 39.27 18.11 -5.35
C ARG A 55 38.13 18.08 -4.33
N TYR A 56 37.61 19.24 -3.96
CA TYR A 56 36.41 19.32 -3.09
C TYR A 56 35.21 18.70 -3.81
N GLU A 57 34.96 19.06 -5.06
CA GLU A 57 33.86 18.51 -5.86
C GLU A 57 33.97 17.00 -5.97
N SER A 58 35.14 16.48 -6.39
CA SER A 58 35.36 15.04 -6.55
C SER A 58 35.21 14.25 -5.24
N ALA A 59 35.50 14.86 -4.09
CA ALA A 59 35.35 14.20 -2.79
C ALA A 59 33.91 14.24 -2.29
N LEU A 60 33.18 15.32 -2.53
CA LEU A 60 31.85 15.55 -1.95
C LEU A 60 30.69 15.00 -2.81
N THR A 61 30.89 14.82 -4.12
CA THR A 61 29.85 14.27 -5.01
C THR A 61 29.52 12.80 -4.78
N LYS A 62 30.42 12.03 -4.13
CA LYS A 62 30.22 10.61 -3.90
C LYS A 62 29.32 10.37 -2.69
N THR A 63 28.10 9.94 -2.88
CA THR A 63 27.18 9.60 -1.79
C THR A 63 27.37 8.19 -1.22
N GLY A 64 28.14 7.31 -1.91
CA GLY A 64 28.45 5.95 -1.44
C GLY A 64 27.22 5.09 -1.22
N ASN A 65 27.27 4.22 -0.20
CA ASN A 65 26.17 3.34 0.19
C ASN A 65 25.13 4.05 1.11
N THR A 66 24.93 5.35 0.93
CA THR A 66 23.90 6.09 1.67
C THR A 66 22.59 6.12 0.86
N PRO A 67 21.43 6.30 1.49
CA PRO A 67 20.15 6.43 0.79
C PRO A 67 19.99 7.76 0.04
N PHE A 68 21.04 8.56 -0.02
CA PHE A 68 21.00 9.90 -0.60
C PHE A 68 21.52 9.92 -2.04
N GLU A 69 20.85 10.69 -2.88
CA GLU A 69 21.30 11.06 -4.22
C GLU A 69 21.56 12.56 -4.24
N LEU A 70 22.78 12.95 -4.58
CA LEU A 70 23.16 14.37 -4.68
C LEU A 70 22.50 14.99 -5.92
N ARG A 71 21.77 16.11 -5.72
CA ARG A 71 21.19 16.90 -6.79
C ARG A 71 22.06 18.09 -7.18
N ASP A 72 22.52 18.82 -6.17
CA ASP A 72 23.32 20.04 -6.36
C ASP A 72 24.41 20.15 -5.31
N LEU A 73 25.60 20.62 -5.74
CA LEU A 73 26.71 20.93 -4.85
C LEU A 73 27.21 22.33 -5.17
N ARG A 74 27.24 23.18 -4.17
CA ARG A 74 27.80 24.53 -4.26
C ARG A 74 28.97 24.68 -3.32
N ILE A 75 30.03 25.31 -3.82
CA ILE A 75 31.21 25.65 -3.03
C ILE A 75 31.27 27.18 -2.97
N ILE A 76 31.35 27.73 -1.76
CA ILE A 76 31.36 29.15 -1.48
C ILE A 76 32.63 29.50 -0.70
N GLY A 77 33.36 30.47 -1.16
CA GLY A 77 34.61 30.94 -0.58
C GLY A 77 35.85 30.51 -1.35
N ASP A 78 36.97 31.15 -1.08
CA ASP A 78 38.26 30.88 -1.69
C ASP A 78 39.10 29.93 -0.83
N SER A 79 39.61 28.89 -1.46
CA SER A 79 40.48 27.94 -0.78
C SER A 79 41.88 28.44 -0.70
N GLN A 80 42.31 28.92 0.48
CA GLN A 80 43.69 29.20 0.81
C GLN A 80 44.30 28.18 1.79
N ILE A 81 43.61 27.06 1.95
CA ILE A 81 43.95 26.02 2.91
C ILE A 81 44.34 24.74 2.19
N ARG A 82 45.13 23.91 2.83
CA ARG A 82 45.51 22.60 2.36
C ARG A 82 44.68 21.54 3.13
N VAL A 83 43.81 20.80 2.41
CA VAL A 83 42.94 19.77 2.97
C VAL A 83 43.23 18.43 2.33
N LYS A 84 43.41 17.40 3.15
CA LYS A 84 43.59 16.03 2.63
C LYS A 84 42.26 15.47 2.14
N THR A 85 42.31 14.69 1.07
CA THR A 85 41.10 14.02 0.54
C THR A 85 40.40 13.13 1.58
N SER A 86 41.18 12.53 2.52
CA SER A 86 40.66 11.75 3.63
C SER A 86 39.77 12.58 4.56
N GLU A 87 40.14 13.81 4.82
CA GLU A 87 39.42 14.74 5.68
C GLU A 87 38.09 15.18 5.02
N LEU A 88 38.11 15.48 3.73
CA LEU A 88 36.92 15.78 2.95
C LEU A 88 35.92 14.60 2.92
N ASN A 89 36.47 13.40 2.75
CA ASN A 89 35.65 12.19 2.80
C ASN A 89 35.05 11.93 4.19
N SER A 90 35.79 12.25 5.25
CA SER A 90 35.29 12.13 6.63
C SER A 90 34.21 13.15 6.91
N LEU A 91 34.41 14.42 6.51
CA LEU A 91 33.41 15.48 6.63
C LEU A 91 32.11 15.11 5.92
N ARG A 92 32.20 14.64 4.69
CA ARG A 92 31.04 14.18 3.93
C ARG A 92 30.31 13.03 4.64
N ARG A 93 31.02 11.98 5.05
CA ARG A 93 30.43 10.80 5.73
C ARG A 93 29.73 11.23 7.01
N TYR A 94 30.37 12.11 7.78
CA TYR A 94 29.81 12.61 9.02
C TYR A 94 28.55 13.42 8.75
N CYS A 95 28.58 14.35 7.79
CA CYS A 95 27.41 15.15 7.41
C CYS A 95 26.23 14.30 6.94
N LEU A 96 26.46 13.27 6.10
CA LEU A 96 25.41 12.36 5.64
C LEU A 96 24.90 11.47 6.76
N SER A 97 25.74 11.06 7.70
CA SER A 97 25.33 10.31 8.90
C SER A 97 24.43 11.15 9.79
N GLU A 98 24.79 12.40 10.06
CA GLU A 98 23.95 13.31 10.85
C GLU A 98 22.61 13.61 10.16
N LEU A 99 22.61 13.79 8.83
CA LEU A 99 21.39 13.95 8.06
C LEU A 99 20.50 12.68 8.15
N SER A 100 21.09 11.48 8.10
CA SER A 100 20.36 10.23 8.31
C SER A 100 19.70 10.17 9.68
N LYS A 101 20.40 10.53 10.74
CA LYS A 101 19.86 10.54 12.11
C LYS A 101 18.68 11.51 12.28
N VAL A 102 18.74 12.67 11.60
CA VAL A 102 17.65 13.65 11.64
C VAL A 102 16.45 13.19 10.83
N LEU A 103 16.68 12.35 9.79
CA LEU A 103 15.64 11.76 8.96
C LEU A 103 15.13 10.45 9.52
N GLU A 104 15.94 9.74 10.31
CA GLU A 104 15.44 8.62 11.06
C GLU A 104 14.25 9.12 11.88
N PHE A 105 13.07 8.65 11.52
CA PHE A 105 11.89 8.83 12.33
C PHE A 105 12.27 8.26 13.70
N ARG A 106 12.72 9.11 14.61
CA ARG A 106 12.63 8.76 16.01
C ARG A 106 11.14 8.52 16.21
N ARG A 107 10.73 7.27 16.22
CA ARG A 107 9.59 6.91 17.03
C ARG A 107 9.93 7.59 18.33
N ASP A 108 9.25 8.72 18.60
CA ASP A 108 9.27 9.25 19.94
C ASP A 108 9.16 8.01 20.81
N SER A 109 10.07 7.88 21.74
CA SER A 109 9.95 6.91 22.81
C SER A 109 8.78 7.38 23.69
N ARG A 110 7.61 7.55 23.08
CA ARG A 110 6.35 7.56 23.80
C ARG A 110 6.42 6.29 24.59
N ASP A 111 6.24 6.46 25.86
CA ASP A 111 6.21 5.40 26.83
C ASP A 111 5.51 4.17 26.22
N ILE A 112 6.33 3.30 25.60
CA ILE A 112 5.85 2.07 24.98
C ILE A 112 5.09 1.26 26.03
N GLY A 113 5.48 1.36 27.31
CA GLY A 113 4.78 0.77 28.45
C GLY A 113 3.37 1.33 28.62
N GLY A 114 3.18 2.65 28.53
CA GLY A 114 1.84 3.28 28.58
C GLY A 114 0.96 2.85 27.41
N VAL A 115 1.52 2.85 26.19
CA VAL A 115 0.78 2.40 25.01
C VAL A 115 0.41 0.92 25.11
N PHE A 116 1.30 0.06 25.60
CA PHE A 116 0.98 -1.36 25.84
C PHE A 116 -0.06 -1.54 26.96
N SER A 117 -0.04 -0.72 28.00
CA SER A 117 -1.05 -0.76 29.06
C SER A 117 -2.43 -0.35 28.55
N GLU A 118 -2.52 0.77 27.83
CA GLU A 118 -3.78 1.21 27.19
C GLU A 118 -4.29 0.16 26.18
N LEU A 119 -3.38 -0.44 25.44
CA LEU A 119 -3.69 -1.51 24.49
C LEU A 119 -4.20 -2.76 25.20
N HIS A 120 -3.59 -3.13 26.33
CA HIS A 120 -4.01 -4.26 27.16
C HIS A 120 -5.40 -4.02 27.76
N ASP A 121 -5.68 -2.82 28.27
CA ASP A 121 -6.99 -2.44 28.80
C ASP A 121 -8.08 -2.44 27.73
N LEU A 122 -7.74 -2.02 26.48
CA LEU A 122 -8.63 -2.12 25.34
C LEU A 122 -8.91 -3.57 24.94
N ILE A 123 -7.91 -4.44 25.02
CA ILE A 123 -8.07 -5.89 24.75
C ILE A 123 -8.99 -6.53 25.78
N GLU A 124 -8.79 -6.26 27.06
CA GLU A 124 -9.61 -6.83 28.13
C GLU A 124 -11.05 -6.34 28.03
N LYS A 125 -11.27 -5.05 27.84
CA LYS A 125 -12.62 -4.48 27.59
C LYS A 125 -13.30 -5.08 26.37
N SER A 126 -12.55 -5.39 25.32
CA SER A 126 -13.11 -6.00 24.10
C SER A 126 -13.38 -7.50 24.26
N ARG A 127 -12.65 -8.19 25.14
CA ARG A 127 -12.96 -9.58 25.52
C ARG A 127 -14.29 -9.67 26.26
N GLU A 128 -14.49 -8.80 27.24
CA GLU A 128 -15.73 -8.73 28.00
C GLU A 128 -16.96 -8.38 27.13
N SER A 129 -16.77 -7.52 26.11
CA SER A 129 -17.87 -7.13 25.21
C SER A 129 -18.16 -8.15 24.08
N ASN A 130 -17.17 -8.97 23.70
CA ASN A 130 -17.31 -9.91 22.57
C ASN A 130 -17.91 -11.26 22.94
N GLU A 131 -17.83 -11.70 24.18
CA GLU A 131 -18.44 -12.97 24.59
C GLU A 131 -19.96 -12.95 24.49
N ASP A 132 -20.61 -11.80 24.72
CA ASP A 132 -22.05 -11.65 24.62
C ASP A 132 -22.52 -11.30 23.17
N GLN A 133 -21.76 -10.53 22.40
CA GLN A 133 -22.17 -10.12 21.05
C GLN A 133 -21.93 -11.19 19.96
N HIS A 134 -20.96 -12.10 20.15
CA HIS A 134 -20.73 -13.17 19.18
C HIS A 134 -21.80 -14.25 19.16
N ARG A 135 -22.59 -14.41 20.22
CA ARG A 135 -23.68 -15.38 20.25
C ARG A 135 -24.96 -14.91 19.53
N GLU A 136 -25.19 -13.62 19.40
CA GLU A 136 -26.40 -13.10 18.74
C GLU A 136 -26.23 -12.73 17.26
N LYS A 137 -25.03 -12.32 16.84
CA LYS A 137 -24.76 -11.91 15.44
C LYS A 137 -24.52 -13.04 14.44
N CYS A 138 -24.38 -14.28 14.86
CA CYS A 138 -24.24 -15.44 13.96
C CYS A 138 -25.53 -15.81 13.21
N LYS A 139 -26.60 -15.02 13.29
CA LYS A 139 -27.87 -15.28 12.60
C LYS A 139 -28.18 -14.37 11.41
N GLU A 140 -27.43 -13.30 11.19
CA GLU A 140 -27.52 -12.58 9.92
C GLU A 140 -26.71 -13.34 8.87
N SER A 141 -27.36 -13.87 7.86
CA SER A 141 -26.71 -14.55 6.74
C SER A 141 -25.71 -13.59 6.10
N MET A 142 -24.42 -13.89 6.25
CA MET A 142 -23.40 -13.11 5.54
C MET A 142 -23.61 -13.29 4.04
N PRO A 143 -23.58 -12.20 3.26
CA PRO A 143 -23.71 -12.30 1.82
C PRO A 143 -22.56 -13.13 1.24
N PHE A 144 -22.88 -13.92 0.23
CA PHE A 144 -21.88 -14.62 -0.53
C PHE A 144 -21.08 -13.63 -1.39
N GLU A 145 -19.75 -13.66 -1.33
CA GLU A 145 -18.87 -12.70 -1.98
C GLU A 145 -18.13 -13.36 -3.15
N LEU A 146 -18.37 -12.86 -4.36
CA LEU A 146 -17.66 -13.27 -5.59
C LEU A 146 -16.66 -12.18 -5.97
N TYR A 147 -15.38 -12.51 -5.98
CA TYR A 147 -14.32 -11.61 -6.40
C TYR A 147 -13.95 -11.85 -7.86
N PHE A 148 -14.10 -10.85 -8.67
CA PHE A 148 -13.71 -10.85 -10.08
C PHE A 148 -12.44 -10.01 -10.25
N SER A 149 -11.47 -10.51 -11.01
CA SER A 149 -10.21 -9.81 -11.26
C SER A 149 -10.35 -8.70 -12.30
N SER A 150 -11.38 -8.78 -13.15
CA SER A 150 -11.65 -7.80 -14.19
C SER A 150 -13.17 -7.67 -14.47
N MET A 151 -13.52 -6.61 -15.19
CA MET A 151 -14.87 -6.43 -15.72
C MET A 151 -15.21 -7.46 -16.79
N GLU A 152 -14.22 -7.94 -17.54
CA GLU A 152 -14.39 -9.00 -18.55
C GLU A 152 -14.80 -10.32 -17.92
N ASP A 153 -14.19 -10.71 -16.80
CA ASP A 153 -14.56 -11.91 -16.05
C ASP A 153 -16.01 -11.83 -15.57
N TRP A 154 -16.43 -10.69 -15.05
CA TRP A 154 -17.83 -10.47 -14.68
C TRP A 154 -18.79 -10.59 -15.87
N ARG A 155 -18.47 -9.99 -17.01
CA ARG A 155 -19.31 -10.07 -18.21
C ARG A 155 -19.45 -11.51 -18.71
N THR A 156 -18.35 -12.25 -18.70
CA THR A 156 -18.36 -13.67 -19.07
C THR A 156 -19.27 -14.45 -18.14
N PHE A 157 -19.11 -14.28 -16.83
CA PHE A 157 -19.95 -14.90 -15.83
C PHE A 157 -21.44 -14.56 -15.99
N GLU A 158 -21.76 -13.30 -16.30
CA GLU A 158 -23.13 -12.84 -16.53
C GLU A 158 -23.71 -13.41 -17.84
N ALA A 159 -22.92 -13.43 -18.92
CA ALA A 159 -23.30 -14.00 -20.22
C ALA A 159 -23.56 -15.52 -20.14
N ASP A 160 -22.81 -16.23 -19.32
CA ASP A 160 -22.99 -17.66 -19.06
C ASP A 160 -24.18 -17.96 -18.12
N GLY A 161 -24.91 -16.93 -17.71
CA GLY A 161 -26.10 -17.06 -16.87
C GLY A 161 -25.82 -17.23 -15.37
N GLY A 162 -24.56 -17.09 -14.93
CA GLY A 162 -24.16 -17.26 -13.54
C GLY A 162 -24.87 -16.26 -12.60
N ALA A 163 -24.89 -14.97 -12.97
CA ALA A 163 -25.59 -13.95 -12.23
C ALA A 163 -27.11 -14.21 -12.14
N THR A 164 -27.72 -14.67 -13.24
CA THR A 164 -29.16 -15.02 -13.27
C THR A 164 -29.45 -16.20 -12.35
N SER A 165 -28.59 -17.23 -12.36
CA SER A 165 -28.73 -18.38 -11.48
C SER A 165 -28.63 -17.98 -9.99
N LEU A 166 -27.69 -17.12 -9.64
CA LEU A 166 -27.55 -16.61 -8.26
C LEU A 166 -28.73 -15.73 -7.83
N ARG A 167 -29.24 -14.88 -8.72
CA ARG A 167 -30.44 -14.07 -8.46
C ARG A 167 -31.67 -14.95 -8.22
N SER A 168 -31.77 -16.09 -8.90
CA SER A 168 -32.88 -17.03 -8.70
C SER A 168 -32.81 -17.78 -7.36
N ILE A 169 -31.60 -17.99 -6.82
CA ILE A 169 -31.39 -18.60 -5.50
C ILE A 169 -31.68 -17.58 -4.38
N ASN A 170 -31.55 -16.30 -4.68
CA ASN A 170 -31.81 -15.18 -3.80
C ASN A 170 -33.33 -14.93 -3.66
N ASP A 171 -34.08 -15.98 -3.35
CA ASP A 171 -35.52 -15.86 -3.09
C ASP A 171 -35.74 -15.34 -1.66
N ASP A 172 -36.75 -14.48 -1.48
CA ASP A 172 -37.10 -13.83 -0.20
C ASP A 172 -37.24 -14.82 0.98
N ALA A 173 -37.47 -16.12 0.66
CA ALA A 173 -37.60 -17.18 1.65
C ALA A 173 -36.30 -17.66 2.28
N THR A 174 -35.15 -17.49 1.61
CA THR A 174 -33.84 -18.02 2.07
C THR A 174 -32.97 -16.97 2.75
N GLY A 175 -33.25 -15.67 2.55
CA GLY A 175 -32.42 -14.57 3.05
C GLY A 175 -30.98 -14.56 2.44
N PHE A 176 -30.79 -15.31 1.36
CA PHE A 176 -29.51 -15.40 0.68
C PHE A 176 -29.27 -14.14 -0.14
N ALA A 177 -28.14 -13.49 0.06
CA ALA A 177 -27.69 -12.36 -0.74
C ALA A 177 -26.28 -12.63 -1.26
N PHE A 178 -25.98 -12.20 -2.49
CA PHE A 178 -24.61 -12.21 -2.98
C PHE A 178 -24.11 -10.81 -3.34
N LYS A 179 -22.82 -10.62 -3.30
CA LYS A 179 -22.10 -9.43 -3.75
C LYS A 179 -21.10 -9.81 -4.81
N ALA A 180 -21.14 -9.12 -5.94
CA ALA A 180 -20.10 -9.21 -6.97
C ALA A 180 -19.10 -8.09 -6.73
N LEU A 181 -17.89 -8.45 -6.31
CA LEU A 181 -16.83 -7.50 -6.01
C LEU A 181 -16.00 -7.29 -7.28
N LEU A 182 -16.00 -6.06 -7.79
CA LEU A 182 -15.30 -5.69 -9.02
C LEU A 182 -14.29 -4.57 -8.79
N PRO A 183 -13.19 -4.55 -9.58
CA PRO A 183 -12.18 -3.51 -9.48
C PRO A 183 -12.77 -2.12 -9.72
N MET A 184 -12.61 -1.20 -8.79
CA MET A 184 -13.13 0.18 -8.90
C MET A 184 -12.65 0.87 -10.17
N ALA A 185 -11.39 0.69 -10.55
CA ALA A 185 -10.83 1.31 -11.75
C ALA A 185 -11.52 0.79 -13.02
N GLY A 186 -11.86 -0.49 -13.09
CA GLY A 186 -12.64 -1.08 -14.18
C GLY A 186 -14.03 -0.47 -14.27
N ILE A 187 -14.75 -0.46 -13.14
CA ILE A 187 -16.10 0.14 -13.06
C ILE A 187 -16.10 1.59 -13.56
N VAL A 188 -15.17 2.40 -13.08
CA VAL A 188 -15.09 3.83 -13.45
C VAL A 188 -14.80 3.99 -14.93
N THR A 189 -13.91 3.18 -15.50
CA THR A 189 -13.58 3.23 -16.92
C THR A 189 -14.79 2.88 -17.78
N GLU A 190 -15.57 1.88 -17.40
CA GLU A 190 -16.76 1.48 -18.18
C GLU A 190 -17.91 2.46 -18.06
N LEU A 191 -18.18 3.02 -16.89
CA LEU A 191 -19.21 4.04 -16.71
C LEU A 191 -18.95 5.28 -17.58
N HIS A 192 -17.70 5.57 -17.91
CA HIS A 192 -17.37 6.62 -18.87
C HIS A 192 -17.67 6.25 -20.31
N ILE A 193 -17.69 4.95 -20.64
CA ILE A 193 -17.92 4.48 -22.01
C ILE A 193 -19.41 4.24 -22.28
N ASP A 194 -20.07 3.51 -21.40
CA ASP A 194 -21.40 2.96 -21.66
C ASP A 194 -22.53 3.71 -20.93
N GLY A 195 -22.23 4.38 -19.82
CA GLY A 195 -23.20 5.19 -19.06
C GLY A 195 -24.37 4.39 -18.42
N GLU A 196 -24.36 3.06 -18.53
CA GLU A 196 -25.43 2.20 -18.01
C GLU A 196 -25.35 2.06 -16.48
N PRO A 197 -26.51 1.98 -15.79
CA PRO A 197 -26.53 1.77 -14.35
C PRO A 197 -26.02 0.37 -14.00
N LEU A 198 -25.08 0.33 -13.07
CA LEU A 198 -24.54 -0.95 -12.56
C LEU A 198 -25.63 -1.77 -11.82
N PRO A 199 -25.65 -3.09 -11.99
CA PRO A 199 -26.48 -3.99 -11.21
C PRO A 199 -26.33 -3.78 -9.69
N PRO A 200 -27.40 -3.97 -8.90
CA PRO A 200 -27.40 -3.64 -7.47
C PRO A 200 -26.41 -4.50 -6.65
N GLU A 201 -26.14 -5.72 -7.05
CA GLU A 201 -25.21 -6.64 -6.40
C GLU A 201 -23.73 -6.26 -6.57
N ILE A 202 -23.41 -5.37 -7.52
CA ILE A 202 -22.02 -4.96 -7.75
C ILE A 202 -21.59 -4.00 -6.65
N VAL A 203 -20.48 -4.38 -5.99
CA VAL A 203 -19.79 -3.57 -4.98
C VAL A 203 -18.36 -3.35 -5.44
N PRO A 204 -17.89 -2.10 -5.49
CA PRO A 204 -16.52 -1.83 -5.91
C PRO A 204 -15.49 -2.29 -4.87
N TYR A 205 -14.31 -2.73 -5.34
CA TYR A 205 -13.16 -2.90 -4.47
C TYR A 205 -11.92 -2.19 -5.01
N ILE A 206 -11.00 -1.84 -4.09
CA ILE A 206 -9.67 -1.33 -4.41
C ILE A 206 -8.64 -2.30 -3.84
N GLY A 207 -7.80 -2.84 -4.70
CA GLY A 207 -6.81 -3.85 -4.37
C GLY A 207 -5.66 -3.36 -3.49
N SER A 208 -4.79 -4.28 -3.10
CA SER A 208 -3.62 -3.99 -2.25
C SER A 208 -2.58 -3.13 -2.96
N VAL A 209 -2.49 -3.24 -4.28
CA VAL A 209 -1.54 -2.51 -5.13
C VAL A 209 -2.31 -1.66 -6.13
N THR A 210 -2.22 -0.35 -5.98
CA THR A 210 -2.89 0.64 -6.84
C THR A 210 -1.89 1.54 -7.56
N LYS A 211 -0.69 1.02 -7.85
CA LYS A 211 0.35 1.81 -8.51
C LYS A 211 0.15 1.92 -10.03
N GLY A 212 0.82 2.91 -10.62
CA GLY A 212 0.82 3.10 -12.06
C GLY A 212 -0.53 3.54 -12.61
N ARG A 213 -0.98 2.89 -13.67
CA ARG A 213 -2.20 3.28 -14.40
C ARG A 213 -3.48 3.17 -13.57
N GLU A 214 -3.57 2.15 -12.72
CA GLU A 214 -4.74 1.98 -11.84
C GLU A 214 -4.89 3.16 -10.88
N GLU A 215 -3.81 3.53 -10.17
CA GLU A 215 -3.83 4.71 -9.28
C GLU A 215 -4.15 5.99 -10.04
N GLN A 216 -3.61 6.14 -11.25
CA GLN A 216 -3.91 7.29 -12.11
C GLN A 216 -5.40 7.38 -12.44
N ILE A 217 -6.02 6.28 -12.90
CA ILE A 217 -7.46 6.23 -13.19
C ILE A 217 -8.29 6.60 -11.96
N LEU A 218 -7.99 6.00 -10.82
CA LEU A 218 -8.71 6.27 -9.57
C LEU A 218 -8.59 7.73 -9.12
N GLN A 219 -7.43 8.35 -9.34
CA GLN A 219 -7.21 9.75 -8.97
C GLN A 219 -7.84 10.75 -9.94
N GLU A 220 -7.74 10.49 -11.24
CA GLU A 220 -8.35 11.33 -12.28
C GLU A 220 -9.87 11.32 -12.19
N ASN A 221 -10.45 10.23 -11.67
CA ASN A 221 -11.89 10.03 -11.54
C ASN A 221 -12.37 10.04 -10.09
N TYR A 222 -11.65 10.71 -9.20
CA TYR A 222 -11.89 10.64 -7.75
C TYR A 222 -13.33 10.99 -7.36
N GLU A 223 -13.97 11.95 -8.02
CA GLU A 223 -15.35 12.33 -7.74
C GLU A 223 -16.34 11.17 -8.01
N LEU A 224 -16.13 10.44 -9.12
CA LEU A 224 -16.95 9.27 -9.45
C LEU A 224 -16.67 8.11 -8.49
N VAL A 225 -15.39 7.88 -8.15
CA VAL A 225 -14.99 6.91 -7.12
C VAL A 225 -15.67 7.18 -5.80
N ALA A 226 -15.62 8.43 -5.34
CA ALA A 226 -16.27 8.85 -4.09
C ALA A 226 -17.78 8.65 -4.14
N LYS A 227 -18.44 9.03 -5.23
CA LYS A 227 -19.88 8.85 -5.43
C LYS A 227 -20.27 7.37 -5.38
N LEU A 228 -19.54 6.51 -6.08
CA LEU A 228 -19.80 5.06 -6.07
C LEU A 228 -19.61 4.45 -4.69
N ALA A 229 -18.54 4.81 -3.99
CA ALA A 229 -18.26 4.36 -2.65
C ALA A 229 -19.35 4.77 -1.64
N LEU A 230 -19.85 6.02 -1.73
CA LEU A 230 -20.96 6.50 -0.90
C LEU A 230 -22.28 5.79 -1.19
N MET A 231 -22.53 5.42 -2.45
CA MET A 231 -23.79 4.80 -2.84
C MET A 231 -23.85 3.30 -2.55
N ARG A 232 -22.72 2.59 -2.62
CA ARG A 232 -22.69 1.13 -2.63
C ARG A 232 -21.82 0.50 -1.54
N GLY A 233 -21.13 1.33 -0.76
CA GLY A 233 -20.01 0.88 0.05
C GLY A 233 -18.81 0.50 -0.81
N ILE A 234 -17.71 0.14 -0.18
CA ILE A 234 -16.48 -0.20 -0.87
C ILE A 234 -15.62 -1.16 -0.04
N PHE A 235 -14.97 -2.13 -0.71
CA PHE A 235 -13.94 -2.97 -0.13
C PHE A 235 -12.57 -2.39 -0.43
N VAL A 236 -11.70 -2.27 0.58
CA VAL A 236 -10.40 -1.63 0.43
C VAL A 236 -9.29 -2.47 1.04
N SER A 237 -8.30 -2.80 0.22
CA SER A 237 -7.16 -3.63 0.60
C SER A 237 -5.87 -2.84 0.87
N ASN A 238 -5.91 -1.50 0.91
CA ASN A 238 -4.76 -0.67 1.30
C ASN A 238 -5.15 0.52 2.18
N LEU A 239 -4.22 0.94 3.05
CA LEU A 239 -4.49 1.97 4.07
C LEU A 239 -4.74 3.37 3.48
N ASN A 240 -4.11 3.71 2.35
CA ASN A 240 -4.27 5.03 1.76
C ASN A 240 -5.70 5.25 1.28
N TRP A 241 -6.25 4.27 0.55
CA TRP A 241 -7.61 4.34 0.07
C TRP A 241 -8.64 4.12 1.18
N LEU A 242 -8.33 3.31 2.20
CA LEU A 242 -9.18 3.18 3.38
C LEU A 242 -9.38 4.56 4.04
N HIS A 243 -8.28 5.28 4.29
CA HIS A 243 -8.36 6.61 4.89
C HIS A 243 -9.18 7.59 4.04
N LYS A 244 -8.94 7.65 2.72
CA LYS A 244 -9.68 8.53 1.81
C LYS A 244 -11.18 8.23 1.79
N MET A 245 -11.55 6.96 1.77
CA MET A 245 -12.96 6.56 1.70
C MET A 245 -13.68 6.79 3.04
N VAL A 246 -13.00 6.58 4.15
CA VAL A 246 -13.52 6.93 5.48
C VAL A 246 -13.71 8.44 5.64
N GLU A 247 -12.76 9.26 5.17
CA GLU A 247 -12.87 10.73 5.24
C GLU A 247 -14.11 11.29 4.52
N ILE A 248 -14.52 10.68 3.42
CA ILE A 248 -15.75 11.10 2.72
C ILE A 248 -17.02 10.49 3.31
N GLY A 249 -16.91 9.65 4.34
CA GLY A 249 -18.06 9.01 5.01
C GLY A 249 -18.64 7.80 4.28
N ALA A 250 -17.89 7.15 3.40
CA ALA A 250 -18.33 5.92 2.75
C ALA A 250 -18.39 4.74 3.73
N ASP A 251 -19.25 3.77 3.44
CA ASP A 251 -19.28 2.48 4.15
C ASP A 251 -18.12 1.62 3.66
N VAL A 252 -17.05 1.50 4.48
CA VAL A 252 -15.77 0.88 4.08
C VAL A 252 -15.59 -0.45 4.77
N THR A 253 -15.52 -1.51 3.98
CA THR A 253 -15.04 -2.82 4.45
C THR A 253 -13.52 -2.89 4.25
N ALA A 254 -12.78 -3.02 5.34
CA ALA A 254 -11.35 -3.30 5.31
C ALA A 254 -11.13 -4.74 4.84
N ASP A 255 -10.54 -4.91 3.66
CA ASP A 255 -10.48 -6.20 3.01
C ASP A 255 -9.16 -6.96 3.32
N PHE A 256 -9.08 -8.22 2.87
CA PHE A 256 -8.03 -9.18 3.21
C PHE A 256 -6.60 -8.65 3.01
N GLY A 257 -6.37 -7.78 2.04
CA GLY A 257 -5.05 -7.18 1.76
C GLY A 257 -4.51 -6.29 2.88
N LEU A 258 -5.34 -5.89 3.84
CA LEU A 258 -4.93 -5.20 5.06
C LEU A 258 -4.42 -6.14 6.17
N ASN A 259 -4.37 -7.44 5.89
CA ASN A 259 -3.78 -8.46 6.75
C ASN A 259 -4.31 -8.47 8.20
N ALA A 260 -5.61 -8.39 8.37
CA ALA A 260 -6.23 -8.56 9.68
C ALA A 260 -6.11 -10.01 10.15
N TYR A 261 -5.05 -10.34 10.85
CA TYR A 261 -4.74 -11.71 11.29
C TYR A 261 -5.20 -12.01 12.73
N ASN A 262 -5.37 -10.99 13.54
CA ASN A 262 -5.78 -11.11 14.94
C ASN A 262 -6.79 -10.01 15.32
N HIS A 263 -7.43 -10.16 16.47
CA HIS A 263 -8.44 -9.21 16.95
C HIS A 263 -7.90 -7.79 17.12
N MET A 264 -6.63 -7.61 17.44
CA MET A 264 -6.00 -6.29 17.53
C MET A 264 -5.98 -5.59 16.19
N SER A 265 -5.57 -6.30 15.13
CA SER A 265 -5.60 -5.76 13.76
C SER A 265 -7.02 -5.35 13.36
N VAL A 266 -8.02 -6.16 13.71
CA VAL A 266 -9.44 -5.83 13.46
C VAL A 266 -9.84 -4.55 14.21
N GLN A 267 -9.49 -4.43 15.48
CA GLN A 267 -9.82 -3.23 16.28
C GLN A 267 -9.13 -1.98 15.73
N VAL A 268 -7.88 -2.09 15.33
CA VAL A 268 -7.16 -0.96 14.70
C VAL A 268 -7.86 -0.51 13.41
N LEU A 269 -8.24 -1.43 12.54
CA LEU A 269 -8.92 -1.08 11.29
C LEU A 269 -10.30 -0.47 11.55
N LYS A 270 -11.04 -0.97 12.53
CA LYS A 270 -12.31 -0.35 12.98
C LYS A 270 -12.08 1.04 13.59
N ALA A 271 -11.04 1.22 14.40
CA ALA A 271 -10.68 2.52 14.94
C ALA A 271 -10.24 3.53 13.86
N LEU A 272 -9.71 3.04 12.73
CA LEU A 272 -9.44 3.85 11.55
C LEU A 272 -10.69 4.18 10.73
N GLY A 273 -11.86 3.69 11.13
CA GLY A 273 -13.16 4.02 10.54
C GLY A 273 -13.74 2.95 9.61
N ALA A 274 -13.11 1.76 9.50
CA ALA A 274 -13.73 0.66 8.77
C ALA A 274 -15.01 0.21 9.47
N SER A 275 -16.11 0.11 8.73
CA SER A 275 -17.40 -0.40 9.23
C SER A 275 -17.36 -1.92 9.43
N ASP A 276 -16.65 -2.62 8.56
CA ASP A 276 -16.40 -4.06 8.67
C ASP A 276 -14.96 -4.41 8.31
N VAL A 277 -14.51 -5.60 8.74
CA VAL A 277 -13.13 -6.06 8.54
C VAL A 277 -13.12 -7.51 8.14
N ARG A 278 -12.53 -7.81 6.98
CA ARG A 278 -12.29 -9.16 6.51
C ARG A 278 -10.96 -9.69 7.03
N TRP A 279 -10.97 -10.93 7.47
CA TRP A 279 -9.76 -11.60 7.92
C TRP A 279 -8.76 -11.81 6.77
N SER A 280 -7.47 -11.80 7.10
CA SER A 280 -6.42 -12.23 6.19
C SER A 280 -6.72 -13.61 5.62
N LEU A 281 -6.39 -13.82 4.35
CA LEU A 281 -6.55 -15.10 3.68
C LEU A 281 -5.78 -16.25 4.34
N GLU A 282 -4.70 -15.95 5.07
CA GLU A 282 -3.97 -16.95 5.86
C GLU A 282 -4.82 -17.54 7.00
N LYS A 283 -5.84 -16.82 7.43
CA LYS A 283 -6.75 -17.23 8.51
C LYS A 283 -8.11 -17.67 7.98
N ALA A 284 -8.54 -17.15 6.85
CA ALA A 284 -9.79 -17.52 6.20
C ALA A 284 -9.64 -18.89 5.52
N SER A 285 -10.60 -19.78 5.70
CA SER A 285 -10.65 -21.00 4.90
C SER A 285 -11.27 -20.66 3.55
N ILE A 286 -10.55 -20.94 2.46
CA ILE A 286 -11.04 -20.85 1.09
C ILE A 286 -11.12 -22.29 0.58
N SER A 287 -12.32 -22.73 0.26
CA SER A 287 -12.51 -24.12 -0.20
C SER A 287 -12.17 -24.27 -1.67
N GLU A 288 -12.52 -23.28 -2.49
CA GLU A 288 -12.35 -23.33 -3.94
C GLU A 288 -12.02 -21.96 -4.52
N GLY A 289 -11.56 -21.95 -5.77
CA GLY A 289 -11.24 -20.74 -6.51
C GLY A 289 -9.75 -20.43 -6.60
N ASN A 290 -9.45 -19.26 -7.12
CA ASN A 290 -8.09 -18.78 -7.29
C ASN A 290 -7.59 -18.13 -6.00
N TYR A 291 -6.85 -18.85 -5.17
CA TYR A 291 -6.29 -18.32 -3.92
C TYR A 291 -5.22 -17.27 -4.19
N PRO A 292 -5.44 -15.98 -3.90
CA PRO A 292 -4.47 -14.93 -4.17
C PRO A 292 -3.30 -15.02 -3.20
N LEU A 293 -2.11 -15.31 -3.73
CA LEU A 293 -0.86 -15.37 -2.97
C LEU A 293 -0.18 -14.01 -2.90
N MET A 294 -0.21 -13.26 -4.00
CA MET A 294 0.50 -12.00 -4.13
C MET A 294 -0.09 -11.15 -5.25
N GLN A 295 -0.14 -9.85 -5.06
CA GLN A 295 -0.38 -8.87 -6.11
C GLN A 295 0.88 -8.02 -6.33
N THR A 296 1.24 -7.73 -7.57
CA THR A 296 2.44 -6.99 -7.92
C THR A 296 2.24 -6.13 -9.17
N GLU A 297 2.91 -4.99 -9.21
CA GLU A 297 3.00 -4.15 -10.41
C GLU A 297 4.04 -4.66 -11.42
N HIS A 298 4.95 -5.52 -10.98
CA HIS A 298 5.97 -6.09 -11.86
C HIS A 298 5.39 -7.22 -12.70
N ARG A 299 5.59 -7.16 -14.00
CA ARG A 299 5.22 -8.25 -14.90
C ARG A 299 6.24 -9.37 -14.79
N PHE A 300 5.77 -10.54 -14.43
CA PHE A 300 6.57 -11.74 -14.56
C PHE A 300 6.63 -12.17 -16.02
N PRO A 301 7.81 -12.57 -16.53
CA PRO A 301 7.87 -13.26 -17.81
C PRO A 301 6.99 -14.53 -17.71
N ALA A 302 6.49 -15.02 -18.85
CA ALA A 302 5.64 -16.20 -18.95
C ALA A 302 6.37 -17.51 -18.53
N ALA A 303 7.02 -17.47 -17.37
CA ALA A 303 7.70 -18.58 -16.76
C ALA A 303 6.74 -19.34 -15.84
N ARG A 304 6.85 -20.65 -15.79
CA ARG A 304 6.16 -21.46 -14.79
C ARG A 304 6.72 -21.12 -13.41
N LEU A 305 5.95 -20.40 -12.62
CA LEU A 305 6.23 -20.19 -11.22
C LEU A 305 5.77 -21.41 -10.43
N LYS A 306 6.57 -21.82 -9.47
CA LYS A 306 6.20 -22.87 -8.51
C LYS A 306 6.29 -22.32 -7.09
N SER A 307 5.36 -22.72 -6.25
CA SER A 307 5.48 -22.47 -4.81
C SER A 307 6.64 -23.29 -4.23
N ARG A 308 7.09 -22.96 -3.01
CA ARG A 308 8.09 -23.77 -2.29
C ARG A 308 7.66 -25.22 -2.05
N ARG A 309 6.36 -25.49 -2.11
CA ARG A 309 5.77 -26.84 -1.98
C ARG A 309 5.49 -27.50 -3.35
N GLU A 310 6.12 -26.97 -4.41
CA GLU A 310 5.99 -27.46 -5.78
C GLU A 310 4.58 -27.36 -6.39
N HIS A 311 3.67 -26.64 -5.77
CA HIS A 311 2.37 -26.37 -6.39
C HIS A 311 2.54 -25.42 -7.57
N ASP A 312 1.92 -25.74 -8.68
CA ASP A 312 1.84 -24.83 -9.82
C ASP A 312 1.03 -23.59 -9.43
N VAL A 313 1.55 -22.42 -9.76
CA VAL A 313 0.84 -21.15 -9.57
C VAL A 313 0.50 -20.54 -10.90
N ARG A 314 -0.65 -19.88 -10.98
CA ARG A 314 -1.07 -19.12 -12.16
C ARG A 314 -0.76 -17.64 -11.96
N ILE A 315 -0.53 -16.96 -13.08
CA ILE A 315 -0.40 -15.51 -13.12
C ILE A 315 -1.65 -14.98 -13.82
N LEU A 316 -2.45 -14.23 -13.11
CA LEU A 316 -3.59 -13.51 -13.66
C LEU A 316 -3.13 -12.07 -13.97
N ASN A 317 -3.40 -11.61 -15.18
CA ASN A 317 -3.19 -10.22 -15.54
C ASN A 317 -4.40 -9.43 -15.08
N ASN A 318 -4.17 -8.49 -14.18
CA ASN A 318 -5.21 -7.54 -13.81
C ASN A 318 -5.33 -6.47 -14.91
N GLU A 319 -6.49 -5.88 -15.00
CA GLU A 319 -6.89 -4.98 -16.09
C GLU A 319 -5.94 -3.80 -16.32
N PHE A 320 -5.29 -3.29 -15.28
CA PHE A 320 -4.47 -2.08 -15.31
C PHE A 320 -3.00 -2.29 -14.99
N SER A 321 -2.36 -3.29 -15.60
CA SER A 321 -0.91 -3.53 -15.54
C SER A 321 -0.38 -4.22 -14.28
N SER A 322 -1.17 -4.46 -13.24
CA SER A 322 -0.76 -5.32 -12.15
C SER A 322 -0.96 -6.79 -12.50
N GLN A 323 -0.29 -7.66 -11.77
CA GLN A 323 -0.45 -9.11 -11.88
C GLN A 323 -0.75 -9.70 -10.51
N SER A 324 -1.66 -10.65 -10.47
CA SER A 324 -1.91 -11.47 -9.29
C SER A 324 -1.30 -12.85 -9.50
N VAL A 325 -0.51 -13.28 -8.54
CA VAL A 325 -0.03 -14.68 -8.47
C VAL A 325 -1.03 -15.42 -7.62
N VAL A 326 -1.65 -16.44 -8.20
CA VAL A 326 -2.71 -17.21 -7.56
C VAL A 326 -2.32 -18.68 -7.49
N LEU A 327 -2.77 -19.35 -6.44
CA LEU A 327 -2.78 -20.80 -6.33
C LEU A 327 -4.17 -21.29 -6.72
N PRO A 328 -4.32 -21.99 -7.86
CA PRO A 328 -5.60 -22.57 -8.23
C PRO A 328 -6.00 -23.62 -7.18
N HIS A 329 -7.21 -23.52 -6.71
CA HIS A 329 -7.76 -24.48 -5.77
C HIS A 329 -9.12 -24.97 -6.29
N GLY A 330 -9.24 -26.28 -6.48
CA GLY A 330 -10.38 -26.88 -7.13
C GLY A 330 -10.18 -27.14 -8.63
N ASP A 331 -11.16 -27.73 -9.26
CA ASP A 331 -11.16 -28.05 -10.68
C ASP A 331 -11.61 -26.84 -11.52
N ASP A 332 -11.20 -26.76 -12.79
CA ASP A 332 -11.68 -25.74 -13.74
C ASP A 332 -13.15 -25.98 -14.18
N SER A 333 -13.94 -26.66 -13.33
CA SER A 333 -15.35 -26.95 -13.55
C SER A 333 -16.21 -25.68 -13.48
N ASP A 334 -17.42 -25.78 -13.96
CA ASP A 334 -18.44 -24.74 -14.03
C ASP A 334 -18.50 -23.91 -12.73
N ILE A 335 -18.36 -22.58 -12.87
CA ILE A 335 -18.45 -21.64 -11.75
C ILE A 335 -19.74 -21.83 -10.94
N GLY A 336 -20.85 -22.15 -11.61
CA GLY A 336 -22.13 -22.41 -10.97
C GLY A 336 -22.08 -23.57 -9.99
N GLU A 337 -21.45 -24.70 -10.38
CA GLU A 337 -21.29 -25.86 -9.52
C GLU A 337 -20.37 -25.56 -8.33
N ARG A 338 -19.30 -24.81 -8.57
CA ARG A 338 -18.37 -24.34 -7.51
C ARG A 338 -19.07 -23.44 -6.50
N VAL A 339 -19.91 -22.52 -6.96
CA VAL A 339 -20.73 -21.67 -6.07
C VAL A 339 -21.64 -22.50 -5.19
N ILE A 340 -22.31 -23.50 -5.77
CA ILE A 340 -23.21 -24.40 -5.03
C ILE A 340 -22.42 -25.19 -3.98
N ASN A 341 -21.25 -25.70 -4.32
CA ASN A 341 -20.39 -26.43 -3.39
C ASN A 341 -19.92 -25.53 -2.25
N CYS A 342 -19.45 -24.32 -2.55
CA CYS A 342 -19.05 -23.34 -1.53
C CYS A 342 -20.18 -23.03 -0.55
N LEU A 343 -21.42 -22.89 -1.04
CA LEU A 343 -22.60 -22.64 -0.21
C LEU A 343 -22.93 -23.83 0.69
N HIS A 344 -22.85 -25.06 0.17
CA HIS A 344 -23.09 -26.26 0.95
C HIS A 344 -22.05 -26.46 2.07
N GLU A 345 -20.80 -26.07 1.82
CA GLU A 345 -19.72 -26.15 2.79
C GLU A 345 -19.69 -25.00 3.78
N GLY A 346 -20.58 -24.02 3.62
CA GLY A 346 -20.66 -22.83 4.50
C GLY A 346 -19.55 -21.80 4.25
N HIS A 347 -18.98 -21.77 3.06
CA HIS A 347 -18.01 -20.76 2.66
C HIS A 347 -18.70 -19.56 2.01
N PHE A 348 -18.22 -18.36 2.36
CA PHE A 348 -18.87 -17.12 1.93
C PHE A 348 -18.09 -16.38 0.85
N ARG A 349 -17.00 -16.92 0.33
CA ARG A 349 -16.12 -16.25 -0.64
C ARG A 349 -15.63 -17.20 -1.70
N LEU A 350 -15.67 -16.73 -2.93
CA LEU A 350 -15.09 -17.40 -4.09
C LEU A 350 -14.32 -16.36 -4.93
N TYR A 351 -13.08 -16.69 -5.29
CA TYR A 351 -12.25 -15.92 -6.23
C TYR A 351 -12.35 -16.57 -7.61
N VAL A 352 -12.95 -15.87 -8.52
CA VAL A 352 -13.22 -16.30 -9.90
C VAL A 352 -12.03 -16.06 -10.80
#